data_2bfb0cee27e360129478e8e599f377d3
#
_entry.id   2bfb0cee27e360129478e8e599f377d3
#
_cell.length_a   1.000
_cell.length_b   1.000
_cell.length_c   1.000
_cell.angle_alpha   90.00
_cell.angle_beta   90.00
_cell.angle_gamma   90.00
#
_symmetry.space_group_name_H-M   'P 1'
#
loop_
_entity.id
_entity.type
_entity.pdbx_description
1 polymer ?
#
loop_
_entity_poly.entity_id
_entity_poly.type
_entity_poly.pdbx_seq_one_letter_code
_entity_poly.pdbx_strand_id
1 'polypeptide(L)'
;MSDDCRMISLKGNCFFFPFHNTQTCFTAFNYIEAEAYQGQNTPNLMQIDILSQAATQARGLAIDAIHACSSGHLGLPLGCAEIGAVLYGAGGLRYNPAAPKWLNRDRFVLSGGHGSMFLYSWLHISGYHLSLEEVKNFRQLGSETPGHPEFGDTVGVEATTGPLGQGIGNAVGFALSGKRAAAKFNTADHTIFDQHIFALHGDGCLQEGVAKECIAFAGHNKLDKLILIYDSNDVPFDAMADQTPSEAAQAFF
;
A
#
# COMPACT_ATOMS: atom_id res chain seq x y z
N MET A 1 -22.39 16.12 -6.28
CA MET A 1 -21.37 15.10 -6.21
C MET A 1 -20.48 15.52 -5.05
N SER A 2 -20.58 14.83 -3.94
CA SER A 2 -19.97 15.27 -2.67
C SER A 2 -18.56 14.70 -2.56
N ASP A 3 -17.62 15.57 -2.22
CA ASP A 3 -16.18 15.34 -2.12
C ASP A 3 -15.72 14.43 -0.96
N ASP A 4 -16.46 13.39 -0.61
CA ASP A 4 -16.31 12.68 0.66
C ASP A 4 -15.68 11.28 0.58
N CYS A 5 -15.20 10.85 -0.57
CA CYS A 5 -14.39 9.63 -0.69
C CYS A 5 -13.10 10.02 -1.43
N ARG A 6 -12.02 10.22 -0.67
CA ARG A 6 -10.73 10.52 -1.28
C ARG A 6 -10.09 9.22 -1.74
N MET A 7 -10.43 8.80 -2.93
CA MET A 7 -9.45 8.14 -3.75
C MET A 7 -8.45 9.22 -4.18
N ILE A 8 -7.17 8.93 -4.15
CA ILE A 8 -6.22 9.67 -4.94
C ILE A 8 -6.46 9.25 -6.39
N SER A 9 -7.60 9.66 -6.93
CA SER A 9 -7.81 9.82 -8.35
C SER A 9 -7.13 11.12 -8.68
N LEU A 10 -5.97 11.03 -9.26
CA LEU A 10 -5.25 12.15 -9.83
C LEU A 10 -6.14 12.69 -10.97
N LYS A 11 -6.99 13.69 -10.65
CA LYS A 11 -7.86 14.35 -11.64
C LYS A 11 -7.00 14.86 -12.78
N GLY A 12 -7.11 14.19 -13.91
CA GLY A 12 -6.52 14.65 -15.16
C GLY A 12 -5.46 13.76 -15.78
N ASN A 13 -4.81 12.89 -15.02
CA ASN A 13 -3.95 11.85 -15.55
C ASN A 13 -4.02 10.65 -14.61
N CYS A 14 -4.71 9.60 -15.03
CA CYS A 14 -4.41 8.28 -14.51
C CYS A 14 -2.96 8.02 -14.87
N PHE A 15 -2.09 7.96 -13.89
CA PHE A 15 -0.74 7.52 -14.15
C PHE A 15 -0.81 6.02 -14.40
N PHE A 16 -1.06 5.68 -15.66
CA PHE A 16 -0.62 4.43 -16.21
C PHE A 16 0.90 4.51 -16.15
N PHE A 17 1.51 3.68 -15.34
CA PHE A 17 2.95 3.45 -15.42
C PHE A 17 3.21 2.44 -16.55
N PRO A 18 3.44 2.89 -17.79
CA PRO A 18 4.09 2.00 -18.74
C PRO A 18 5.55 1.88 -18.27
N PHE A 19 6.06 0.71 -18.21
CA PHE A 19 7.38 0.28 -17.73
C PHE A 19 8.61 0.97 -18.39
N HIS A 20 8.47 2.15 -19.00
CA HIS A 20 9.53 2.67 -19.90
C HIS A 20 10.03 4.09 -19.58
N ASN A 21 9.62 4.76 -18.49
CA ASN A 21 10.20 6.09 -18.27
C ASN A 21 10.27 6.50 -16.80
N THR A 22 11.49 6.61 -16.27
CA THR A 22 11.80 7.14 -14.94
C THR A 22 11.32 8.58 -14.70
N GLN A 23 11.02 9.34 -15.76
CA GLN A 23 10.46 10.69 -15.64
C GLN A 23 9.00 10.74 -15.16
N THR A 24 8.23 9.67 -15.37
CA THR A 24 6.82 9.61 -14.94
C THR A 24 6.70 9.42 -13.42
N CYS A 25 7.68 8.77 -12.80
CA CYS A 25 7.74 8.61 -11.35
C CYS A 25 7.94 9.94 -10.60
N PHE A 26 8.70 10.87 -11.20
CA PHE A 26 8.92 12.22 -10.65
C PHE A 26 7.65 13.07 -10.63
N THR A 27 6.76 12.89 -11.60
CA THR A 27 5.49 13.65 -11.66
C THR A 27 4.48 13.16 -10.64
N ALA A 28 4.43 11.85 -10.36
CA ALA A 28 3.59 11.29 -9.30
C ALA A 28 4.03 11.77 -7.92
N PHE A 29 5.34 11.88 -7.69
CA PHE A 29 5.92 12.41 -6.47
C PHE A 29 5.48 13.86 -6.21
N ASN A 30 5.56 14.73 -7.23
CA ASN A 30 5.14 16.13 -7.13
C ASN A 30 3.64 16.31 -6.93
N TYR A 31 2.80 15.36 -7.34
CA TYR A 31 1.34 15.47 -7.24
C TYR A 31 0.79 14.98 -5.90
N ILE A 32 1.39 13.94 -5.32
CA ILE A 32 1.07 13.48 -3.97
C ILE A 32 1.37 14.59 -2.94
N GLU A 33 2.40 15.41 -3.19
CA GLU A 33 2.72 16.57 -2.35
C GLU A 33 1.66 17.67 -2.37
N ALA A 34 0.98 17.90 -3.49
CA ALA A 34 0.16 19.10 -3.67
C ALA A 34 -1.19 19.06 -2.93
N GLU A 35 -1.79 17.88 -2.73
CA GLU A 35 -3.13 17.79 -2.13
C GLU A 35 -3.19 17.10 -0.76
N ALA A 36 -2.27 16.16 -0.46
CA ALA A 36 -2.26 15.44 0.83
C ALA A 36 -1.48 16.16 1.94
N TYR A 37 -0.64 17.14 1.60
CA TYR A 37 0.31 17.77 2.52
C TYR A 37 0.25 19.32 2.48
N GLN A 38 -0.92 19.89 2.70
CA GLN A 38 -0.97 21.32 3.02
C GLN A 38 -0.41 21.56 4.44
N GLY A 39 0.92 21.60 4.56
CA GLY A 39 1.51 22.01 5.82
C GLY A 39 2.95 21.61 6.13
N GLN A 40 3.64 20.80 5.34
CA GLN A 40 5.06 20.50 5.59
C GLN A 40 5.90 20.55 4.31
N ASN A 41 7.13 21.04 4.46
CA ASN A 41 8.10 21.39 3.42
C ASN A 41 8.18 20.34 2.27
N THR A 42 8.15 20.81 1.02
CA THR A 42 8.56 20.00 -0.15
C THR A 42 9.93 19.38 0.12
N PRO A 43 10.10 18.04 -0.09
CA PRO A 43 11.40 17.41 0.10
C PRO A 43 12.45 18.13 -0.75
N ASN A 44 13.59 18.45 -0.15
CA ASN A 44 14.70 19.01 -0.92
C ASN A 44 15.32 17.91 -1.81
N LEU A 45 16.10 18.30 -2.81
CA LEU A 45 16.74 17.36 -3.75
C LEU A 45 17.49 16.23 -3.03
N MET A 46 18.16 16.51 -1.92
CA MET A 46 18.89 15.53 -1.11
C MET A 46 17.93 14.47 -0.51
N GLN A 47 16.73 14.86 -0.09
CA GLN A 47 15.72 13.91 0.42
C GLN A 47 15.20 13.02 -0.71
N ILE A 48 14.99 13.56 -1.92
CA ILE A 48 14.58 12.80 -3.10
C ILE A 48 15.63 11.75 -3.46
N ASP A 49 16.92 12.12 -3.45
CA ASP A 49 18.01 11.17 -3.72
C ASP A 49 18.05 10.04 -2.71
N ILE A 50 17.86 10.32 -1.42
CA ILE A 50 17.82 9.31 -0.35
C ILE A 50 16.63 8.36 -0.54
N LEU A 51 15.44 8.89 -0.85
CA LEU A 51 14.25 8.08 -1.10
C LEU A 51 14.40 7.20 -2.34
N SER A 52 15.03 7.71 -3.40
CA SER A 52 15.34 6.95 -4.61
C SER A 52 16.33 5.81 -4.33
N GLN A 53 17.34 6.07 -3.50
CA GLN A 53 18.27 5.02 -3.05
C GLN A 53 17.55 3.97 -2.22
N ALA A 54 16.69 4.37 -1.28
CA ALA A 54 15.90 3.44 -0.48
C ALA A 54 14.99 2.56 -1.35
N ALA A 55 14.31 3.13 -2.35
CA ALA A 55 13.53 2.37 -3.33
C ALA A 55 14.39 1.36 -4.11
N THR A 56 15.62 1.76 -4.49
CA THR A 56 16.57 0.88 -5.16
C THR A 56 17.00 -0.28 -4.24
N GLN A 57 17.26 -0.01 -2.96
CA GLN A 57 17.57 -1.06 -1.98
C GLN A 57 16.39 -2.02 -1.76
N ALA A 58 15.17 -1.50 -1.67
CA ALA A 58 13.97 -2.34 -1.55
C ALA A 58 13.82 -3.30 -2.74
N ARG A 59 14.09 -2.82 -3.97
CA ARG A 59 14.13 -3.66 -5.17
C ARG A 59 15.21 -4.74 -5.07
N GLY A 60 16.42 -4.37 -4.64
CA GLY A 60 17.53 -5.30 -4.46
C GLY A 60 17.17 -6.41 -3.47
N LEU A 61 16.63 -6.09 -2.31
CA LEU A 61 16.18 -7.07 -1.32
C LEU A 61 15.14 -8.04 -1.90
N ALA A 62 14.18 -7.53 -2.67
CA ALA A 62 13.15 -8.37 -3.28
C ALA A 62 13.74 -9.31 -4.34
N ILE A 63 14.62 -8.81 -5.20
CA ILE A 63 15.30 -9.63 -6.22
C ILE A 63 16.11 -10.73 -5.56
N ASP A 64 16.95 -10.39 -4.59
CA ASP A 64 17.85 -11.34 -3.93
C ASP A 64 17.08 -12.42 -3.18
N ALA A 65 16.04 -12.05 -2.42
CA ALA A 65 15.25 -13.01 -1.66
C ALA A 65 14.46 -13.96 -2.56
N ILE A 66 13.82 -13.45 -3.62
CA ILE A 66 13.07 -14.26 -4.59
C ILE A 66 14.01 -15.16 -5.39
N HIS A 67 15.20 -14.66 -5.78
CA HIS A 67 16.20 -15.46 -6.47
C HIS A 67 16.71 -16.60 -5.57
N ALA A 68 17.00 -16.32 -4.31
CA ALA A 68 17.53 -17.30 -3.37
C ALA A 68 16.57 -18.47 -3.15
N CYS A 69 15.27 -18.23 -3.02
CA CYS A 69 14.28 -19.30 -2.85
C CYS A 69 13.71 -19.83 -4.19
N SER A 70 14.10 -19.24 -5.33
CA SER A 70 13.59 -19.59 -6.68
C SER A 70 12.07 -19.57 -6.78
N SER A 71 11.39 -18.72 -5.98
CA SER A 71 9.93 -18.63 -5.90
C SER A 71 9.49 -17.25 -5.42
N GLY A 72 8.48 -16.67 -6.06
CA GLY A 72 7.94 -15.37 -5.67
C GLY A 72 7.50 -14.54 -6.86
N HIS A 73 7.02 -13.32 -6.57
CA HIS A 73 6.50 -12.39 -7.57
C HIS A 73 7.30 -11.09 -7.53
N LEU A 74 7.92 -10.74 -8.65
CA LEU A 74 8.78 -9.55 -8.78
C LEU A 74 8.03 -8.29 -9.20
N GLY A 75 6.91 -8.42 -9.91
CA GLY A 75 6.22 -7.28 -10.55
C GLY A 75 5.93 -6.14 -9.58
N LEU A 76 5.14 -6.40 -8.56
CA LEU A 76 4.74 -5.38 -7.57
C LEU A 76 5.93 -4.83 -6.75
N PRO A 77 6.85 -5.64 -6.20
CA PRO A 77 8.03 -5.12 -5.49
C PRO A 77 8.89 -4.19 -6.32
N LEU A 78 9.02 -4.45 -7.62
CA LEU A 78 9.82 -3.62 -8.53
C LEU A 78 9.06 -2.38 -9.00
N GLY A 79 7.78 -2.55 -9.37
CA GLY A 79 6.95 -1.49 -9.92
C GLY A 79 6.52 -0.43 -8.90
N CYS A 80 6.29 -0.85 -7.65
CA CYS A 80 5.74 0.01 -6.61
C CYS A 80 6.77 0.50 -5.59
N ALA A 81 8.09 0.30 -5.82
CA ALA A 81 9.10 0.62 -4.81
C ALA A 81 9.04 2.10 -4.36
N GLU A 82 8.80 3.05 -5.26
CA GLU A 82 8.69 4.47 -4.93
C GLU A 82 7.45 4.78 -4.07
N ILE A 83 6.36 4.03 -4.23
CA ILE A 83 5.19 4.14 -3.35
C ILE A 83 5.60 3.82 -1.91
N GLY A 84 6.39 2.76 -1.72
CA GLY A 84 6.93 2.42 -0.42
C GLY A 84 7.87 3.49 0.15
N ALA A 85 8.71 4.11 -0.71
CA ALA A 85 9.58 5.22 -0.29
C ALA A 85 8.77 6.43 0.22
N VAL A 86 7.66 6.75 -0.44
CA VAL A 86 6.76 7.82 0.02
C VAL A 86 6.06 7.43 1.32
N LEU A 87 5.50 6.24 1.39
CA LEU A 87 4.74 5.80 2.56
C LEU A 87 5.62 5.67 3.81
N TYR A 88 6.72 4.94 3.71
CA TYR A 88 7.58 4.63 4.85
C TYR A 88 8.74 5.60 5.05
N GLY A 89 9.26 6.19 3.97
CA GLY A 89 10.43 7.07 4.01
C GLY A 89 10.10 8.56 4.10
N ALA A 90 9.10 9.04 3.35
CA ALA A 90 8.75 10.47 3.31
C ALA A 90 7.64 10.87 4.31
N GLY A 91 7.19 9.94 5.17
CA GLY A 91 6.18 10.22 6.18
C GLY A 91 4.74 10.15 5.67
N GLY A 92 4.49 9.47 4.56
CA GLY A 92 3.14 9.19 4.06
C GLY A 92 2.33 8.35 5.05
N LEU A 93 2.98 7.48 5.82
CA LEU A 93 2.41 6.71 6.92
C LEU A 93 2.87 7.26 8.27
N ARG A 94 1.96 7.40 9.20
CA ARG A 94 2.26 7.61 10.63
C ARG A 94 2.41 6.25 11.31
N TYR A 95 3.63 5.84 11.53
CA TYR A 95 3.95 4.57 12.18
C TYR A 95 5.08 4.73 13.20
N ASN A 96 5.27 3.75 14.05
CA ASN A 96 6.40 3.68 14.98
C ASN A 96 6.88 2.23 15.08
N PRO A 97 8.05 1.89 14.53
CA PRO A 97 8.57 0.53 14.56
C PRO A 97 8.82 0.01 15.99
N ALA A 98 9.15 0.91 16.94
CA ALA A 98 9.33 0.57 18.35
C ALA A 98 7.99 0.34 19.09
N ALA A 99 6.88 0.79 18.52
CA ALA A 99 5.53 0.59 19.05
C ALA A 99 4.55 0.15 17.94
N PRO A 100 4.79 -1.01 17.30
CA PRO A 100 4.06 -1.44 16.10
C PRO A 100 2.57 -1.68 16.33
N LYS A 101 2.13 -1.73 17.57
CA LYS A 101 0.72 -1.88 17.97
C LYS A 101 0.09 -0.58 18.48
N TRP A 102 0.76 0.58 18.29
CA TRP A 102 0.17 1.87 18.65
C TRP A 102 -1.22 2.04 18.03
N LEU A 103 -2.21 2.40 18.83
CA LEU A 103 -3.62 2.38 18.41
C LEU A 103 -3.92 3.36 17.27
N ASN A 104 -3.36 4.56 17.31
CA ASN A 104 -3.60 5.63 16.32
C ASN A 104 -2.55 5.66 15.19
N ARG A 105 -1.81 4.55 14.99
CA ARG A 105 -0.96 4.41 13.81
C ARG A 105 -1.81 4.32 12.54
N ASP A 106 -1.31 4.84 11.44
CA ASP A 106 -1.87 4.50 10.15
C ASP A 106 -1.65 3.02 9.86
N ARG A 107 -2.50 2.42 9.05
CA ARG A 107 -2.40 1.00 8.69
C ARG A 107 -2.19 0.86 7.20
N PHE A 108 -1.26 -0.01 6.86
CA PHE A 108 -1.02 -0.39 5.47
C PHE A 108 -1.43 -1.84 5.26
N VAL A 109 -2.29 -2.07 4.26
CA VAL A 109 -2.75 -3.40 3.83
C VAL A 109 -2.26 -3.65 2.42
N LEU A 110 -1.47 -4.68 2.23
CA LEU A 110 -1.09 -5.16 0.91
C LEU A 110 -2.18 -6.11 0.39
N SER A 111 -3.17 -5.59 -0.33
CA SER A 111 -4.25 -6.41 -0.90
C SER A 111 -3.75 -7.33 -2.01
N GLY A 112 -2.79 -6.87 -2.81
CA GLY A 112 -2.03 -7.70 -3.73
C GLY A 112 -0.97 -8.52 -2.98
N GLY A 113 -1.40 -9.45 -2.11
CA GLY A 113 -0.53 -10.16 -1.17
C GLY A 113 0.60 -10.98 -1.82
N HIS A 114 0.47 -11.32 -3.11
CA HIS A 114 1.56 -11.94 -3.88
C HIS A 114 2.82 -11.07 -3.96
N GLY A 115 2.67 -9.75 -3.86
CA GLY A 115 3.77 -8.78 -3.79
C GLY A 115 4.43 -8.67 -2.41
N SER A 116 4.38 -9.70 -1.57
CA SER A 116 4.81 -9.71 -0.17
C SER A 116 6.21 -9.15 0.06
N MET A 117 7.16 -9.38 -0.86
CA MET A 117 8.51 -8.82 -0.78
C MET A 117 8.55 -7.29 -0.85
N PHE A 118 7.56 -6.63 -1.45
CA PHE A 118 7.40 -5.19 -1.29
C PHE A 118 7.25 -4.83 0.19
N LEU A 119 6.29 -5.45 0.86
CA LEU A 119 6.01 -5.13 2.27
C LEU A 119 7.19 -5.49 3.18
N TYR A 120 7.76 -6.68 3.04
CA TYR A 120 8.88 -7.12 3.88
C TYR A 120 10.12 -6.25 3.71
N SER A 121 10.46 -5.86 2.49
CA SER A 121 11.58 -4.94 2.24
C SER A 121 11.37 -3.60 2.95
N TRP A 122 10.17 -3.03 2.88
CA TRP A 122 9.88 -1.76 3.53
C TRP A 122 9.77 -1.87 5.05
N LEU A 123 9.24 -2.96 5.60
CA LEU A 123 9.25 -3.20 7.04
C LEU A 123 10.70 -3.31 7.57
N HIS A 124 11.57 -4.02 6.86
CA HIS A 124 12.99 -4.11 7.21
C HIS A 124 13.67 -2.74 7.16
N ILE A 125 13.58 -2.02 6.03
CA ILE A 125 14.23 -0.72 5.83
C ILE A 125 13.73 0.33 6.83
N SER A 126 12.44 0.31 7.17
CA SER A 126 11.84 1.27 8.10
C SER A 126 12.05 0.94 9.59
N GLY A 127 12.81 -0.11 9.90
CA GLY A 127 13.25 -0.43 11.24
C GLY A 127 12.28 -1.24 12.10
N TYR A 128 11.29 -1.89 11.50
CA TYR A 128 10.51 -2.90 12.21
C TYR A 128 11.40 -4.08 12.61
N HIS A 129 10.95 -4.85 13.60
CA HIS A 129 11.65 -6.05 14.03
C HIS A 129 11.50 -7.16 12.96
N LEU A 130 12.20 -6.98 11.87
CA LEU A 130 12.35 -7.93 10.77
C LEU A 130 13.81 -7.89 10.31
N SER A 131 14.58 -8.90 10.66
CA SER A 131 16.01 -8.95 10.37
C SER A 131 16.28 -9.21 8.89
N LEU A 132 17.49 -8.84 8.42
CA LEU A 132 17.94 -9.18 7.07
C LEU A 132 17.99 -10.71 6.85
N GLU A 133 18.31 -11.48 7.89
CA GLU A 133 18.31 -12.95 7.80
C GLU A 133 16.91 -13.50 7.57
N GLU A 134 15.89 -12.93 8.21
CA GLU A 134 14.49 -13.30 7.93
C GLU A 134 14.05 -12.91 6.52
N VAL A 135 14.50 -11.75 6.01
CA VAL A 135 14.28 -11.38 4.61
C VAL A 135 14.91 -12.39 3.64
N LYS A 136 16.13 -12.87 3.93
CA LYS A 136 16.80 -13.92 3.15
C LYS A 136 16.10 -15.28 3.23
N ASN A 137 15.43 -15.56 4.35
CA ASN A 137 14.66 -16.78 4.57
C ASN A 137 13.25 -16.73 3.96
N PHE A 138 13.02 -15.83 3.00
CA PHE A 138 11.74 -15.69 2.33
C PHE A 138 11.20 -17.04 1.84
N ARG A 139 9.95 -17.35 2.17
CA ARG A 139 9.26 -18.60 1.82
C ARG A 139 9.87 -19.87 2.41
N GLN A 140 10.79 -19.77 3.37
CA GLN A 140 11.28 -20.95 4.07
C GLN A 140 10.35 -21.33 5.21
N LEU A 141 10.26 -22.62 5.50
CA LEU A 141 9.42 -23.11 6.59
C LEU A 141 9.86 -22.51 7.94
N GLY A 142 8.93 -21.88 8.63
CA GLY A 142 9.16 -21.26 9.94
C GLY A 142 9.79 -19.88 9.91
N SER A 143 10.00 -19.28 8.71
CA SER A 143 10.49 -17.91 8.61
C SER A 143 9.38 -16.89 8.93
N GLU A 144 9.80 -15.68 9.34
CA GLU A 144 8.89 -14.54 9.54
C GLU A 144 8.44 -13.90 8.21
N THR A 145 8.88 -14.42 7.07
CA THR A 145 8.58 -13.90 5.73
C THR A 145 7.90 -14.96 4.85
N PRO A 146 6.66 -15.37 5.17
CA PRO A 146 5.90 -16.30 4.36
C PRO A 146 5.64 -15.75 2.95
N GLY A 147 5.22 -16.61 2.02
CA GLY A 147 5.01 -16.24 0.61
C GLY A 147 3.96 -15.16 0.37
N HIS A 148 3.02 -15.03 1.28
CA HIS A 148 2.01 -13.96 1.35
C HIS A 148 2.00 -13.41 2.78
N PRO A 149 1.65 -12.12 2.99
CA PRO A 149 1.64 -11.54 4.34
C PRO A 149 0.65 -12.27 5.25
N GLU A 150 1.12 -12.64 6.45
CA GLU A 150 0.29 -13.24 7.48
C GLU A 150 0.32 -12.41 8.75
N PHE A 151 -0.87 -12.07 9.24
CA PHE A 151 -1.01 -11.32 10.50
C PHE A 151 -0.57 -12.17 11.67
N GLY A 152 0.44 -11.70 12.38
CA GLY A 152 1.02 -12.37 13.54
C GLY A 152 2.38 -13.01 13.28
N ASP A 153 2.72 -13.34 12.04
CA ASP A 153 4.01 -13.91 11.68
C ASP A 153 5.07 -12.82 11.49
N THR A 154 4.73 -11.78 10.77
CA THR A 154 5.63 -10.64 10.54
C THR A 154 5.17 -9.41 11.33
N VAL A 155 6.05 -8.81 12.11
CA VAL A 155 5.75 -7.57 12.82
C VAL A 155 5.52 -6.44 11.82
N GLY A 156 4.38 -5.75 11.93
CA GLY A 156 3.99 -4.66 11.01
C GLY A 156 3.01 -5.08 9.92
N VAL A 157 2.75 -6.38 9.74
CA VAL A 157 1.68 -6.87 8.88
C VAL A 157 0.34 -6.67 9.59
N GLU A 158 -0.59 -5.97 8.94
CA GLU A 158 -1.88 -5.58 9.52
C GLU A 158 -3.01 -6.57 9.18
N ALA A 159 -2.88 -7.33 8.11
CA ALA A 159 -3.87 -8.30 7.66
C ALA A 159 -3.23 -9.43 6.89
N THR A 160 -3.73 -10.65 7.07
CA THR A 160 -3.40 -11.79 6.22
C THR A 160 -4.04 -11.59 4.86
N THR A 161 -3.23 -11.65 3.81
CA THR A 161 -3.67 -11.48 2.42
C THR A 161 -3.04 -12.55 1.52
N GLY A 162 -3.50 -12.62 0.28
CA GLY A 162 -3.12 -13.66 -0.69
C GLY A 162 -4.28 -13.87 -1.65
N PRO A 163 -5.46 -14.27 -1.15
CA PRO A 163 -6.67 -14.23 -1.98
C PRO A 163 -6.98 -12.80 -2.38
N LEU A 164 -7.03 -12.56 -3.70
CA LEU A 164 -7.19 -11.21 -4.25
C LEU A 164 -8.50 -10.55 -3.81
N GLY A 165 -8.51 -9.24 -3.68
CA GLY A 165 -9.66 -8.43 -3.29
C GLY A 165 -9.98 -8.42 -1.80
N GLN A 166 -9.59 -9.44 -1.03
CA GLN A 166 -9.92 -9.53 0.40
C GLN A 166 -9.21 -8.46 1.24
N GLY A 167 -7.98 -8.09 0.88
CA GLY A 167 -7.24 -7.01 1.55
C GLY A 167 -7.97 -5.66 1.49
N ILE A 168 -8.65 -5.36 0.38
CA ILE A 168 -9.53 -4.18 0.27
C ILE A 168 -10.65 -4.26 1.30
N GLY A 169 -11.30 -5.43 1.44
CA GLY A 169 -12.33 -5.64 2.45
C GLY A 169 -11.81 -5.43 3.87
N ASN A 170 -10.61 -5.94 4.20
CA ASN A 170 -9.96 -5.71 5.50
C ASN A 170 -9.70 -4.21 5.73
N ALA A 171 -9.19 -3.50 4.74
CA ALA A 171 -8.93 -2.06 4.82
C ALA A 171 -10.22 -1.26 5.07
N VAL A 172 -11.30 -1.61 4.38
CA VAL A 172 -12.64 -1.02 4.61
C VAL A 172 -13.11 -1.28 6.04
N GLY A 173 -12.92 -2.50 6.55
CA GLY A 173 -13.22 -2.85 7.93
C GLY A 173 -12.44 -2.03 8.95
N PHE A 174 -11.14 -1.81 8.72
CA PHE A 174 -10.30 -0.93 9.55
C PHE A 174 -10.77 0.52 9.50
N ALA A 175 -11.09 1.06 8.33
CA ALA A 175 -11.57 2.43 8.17
C ALA A 175 -12.92 2.64 8.88
N LEU A 176 -13.85 1.70 8.73
CA LEU A 176 -15.14 1.75 9.45
C LEU A 176 -14.92 1.69 10.96
N SER A 177 -14.06 0.81 11.44
CA SER A 177 -13.74 0.67 12.85
C SER A 177 -13.12 1.95 13.41
N GLY A 178 -12.19 2.56 12.67
CA GLY A 178 -11.57 3.84 13.02
C GLY A 178 -12.60 4.96 13.11
N LYS A 179 -13.48 5.10 12.12
CA LYS A 179 -14.56 6.09 12.12
C LYS A 179 -15.50 5.94 13.31
N ARG A 180 -15.88 4.70 13.64
CA ARG A 180 -16.71 4.41 14.81
C ARG A 180 -15.99 4.69 16.13
N ALA A 181 -14.70 4.35 16.22
CA ALA A 181 -13.89 4.65 17.40
C ALA A 181 -13.71 6.16 17.59
N ALA A 182 -13.44 6.90 16.52
CA ALA A 182 -13.37 8.36 16.55
C ALA A 182 -14.67 8.98 17.04
N ALA A 183 -15.81 8.56 16.50
CA ALA A 183 -17.12 9.06 16.91
C ALA A 183 -17.45 8.74 18.39
N LYS A 184 -16.87 7.69 18.96
CA LYS A 184 -17.14 7.27 20.34
C LYS A 184 -16.18 7.88 21.36
N PHE A 185 -14.90 8.07 20.99
CA PHE A 185 -13.84 8.36 21.95
C PHE A 185 -13.16 9.71 21.74
N ASN A 186 -13.25 10.32 20.55
CA ASN A 186 -12.72 11.67 20.35
C ASN A 186 -13.61 12.69 21.03
N THR A 187 -12.99 13.74 21.57
CA THR A 187 -13.66 14.90 22.17
C THR A 187 -13.23 16.18 21.45
N ALA A 188 -13.81 17.30 21.80
CA ALA A 188 -13.42 18.60 21.25
C ALA A 188 -11.93 18.92 21.53
N ASP A 189 -11.42 18.45 22.67
CA ASP A 189 -10.06 18.76 23.13
C ASP A 189 -9.04 17.64 22.84
N HIS A 190 -9.50 16.41 22.50
CA HIS A 190 -8.63 15.25 22.37
C HIS A 190 -9.03 14.40 21.16
N THR A 191 -8.12 14.27 20.22
CA THR A 191 -8.23 13.36 19.07
C THR A 191 -7.45 12.09 19.34
N ILE A 192 -8.13 11.02 19.75
CA ILE A 192 -7.53 9.72 20.09
C ILE A 192 -7.41 8.85 18.85
N PHE A 193 -8.41 8.90 17.96
CA PHE A 193 -8.47 8.12 16.72
C PHE A 193 -8.56 9.05 15.52
N ASP A 194 -7.54 9.02 14.67
CA ASP A 194 -7.44 9.82 13.45
C ASP A 194 -6.57 9.13 12.38
N GLN A 195 -6.41 7.82 12.50
CA GLN A 195 -5.57 7.03 11.61
C GLN A 195 -6.14 6.95 10.20
N HIS A 196 -5.24 6.98 9.21
CA HIS A 196 -5.53 6.62 7.84
C HIS A 196 -5.31 5.12 7.60
N ILE A 197 -6.03 4.59 6.64
CA ILE A 197 -5.91 3.21 6.19
C ILE A 197 -5.52 3.22 4.72
N PHE A 198 -4.38 2.65 4.41
CA PHE A 198 -3.87 2.55 3.05
C PHE A 198 -3.99 1.11 2.57
N ALA A 199 -4.46 0.90 1.36
CA ALA A 199 -4.47 -0.41 0.73
C ALA A 199 -3.86 -0.34 -0.66
N LEU A 200 -2.81 -1.14 -0.90
CA LEU A 200 -2.20 -1.30 -2.23
C LEU A 200 -2.78 -2.54 -2.91
N HIS A 201 -3.32 -2.35 -4.09
CA HIS A 201 -3.97 -3.41 -4.86
C HIS A 201 -3.69 -3.27 -6.36
N GLY A 202 -3.77 -4.36 -7.09
CA GLY A 202 -3.66 -4.39 -8.55
C GLY A 202 -4.99 -4.70 -9.24
N ASP A 203 -4.93 -4.89 -10.56
CA ASP A 203 -6.07 -5.21 -11.43
C ASP A 203 -6.84 -6.43 -10.95
N GLY A 204 -6.14 -7.52 -10.61
CA GLY A 204 -6.75 -8.74 -10.13
C GLY A 204 -7.59 -8.56 -8.85
N CYS A 205 -7.20 -7.65 -7.97
CA CYS A 205 -8.01 -7.33 -6.78
C CYS A 205 -9.33 -6.67 -7.15
N LEU A 206 -9.32 -5.74 -8.13
CA LEU A 206 -10.55 -5.04 -8.57
C LEU A 206 -11.50 -5.94 -9.36
N GLN A 207 -11.03 -7.03 -9.95
CA GLN A 207 -11.88 -7.99 -10.63
C GLN A 207 -12.69 -8.87 -9.68
N GLU A 208 -12.29 -8.94 -8.41
CA GLU A 208 -13.00 -9.69 -7.39
C GLU A 208 -14.28 -8.96 -6.93
N GLY A 209 -15.40 -9.69 -6.88
CA GLY A 209 -16.70 -9.15 -6.45
C GLY A 209 -16.65 -8.54 -5.05
N VAL A 210 -15.93 -9.19 -4.12
CA VAL A 210 -15.79 -8.69 -2.75
C VAL A 210 -15.13 -7.31 -2.69
N ALA A 211 -14.14 -7.04 -3.55
CA ALA A 211 -13.50 -5.74 -3.61
C ALA A 211 -14.49 -4.65 -4.04
N LYS A 212 -15.24 -4.90 -5.12
CA LYS A 212 -16.25 -3.98 -5.66
C LYS A 212 -17.34 -3.65 -4.65
N GLU A 213 -17.88 -4.66 -3.97
CA GLU A 213 -18.89 -4.47 -2.93
C GLU A 213 -18.33 -3.68 -1.73
N CYS A 214 -17.10 -3.99 -1.29
CA CYS A 214 -16.45 -3.26 -0.20
C CYS A 214 -16.18 -1.79 -0.55
N ILE A 215 -15.75 -1.50 -1.77
CA ILE A 215 -15.53 -0.13 -2.26
C ILE A 215 -16.86 0.63 -2.30
N ALA A 216 -17.92 0.02 -2.85
CA ALA A 216 -19.25 0.63 -2.87
C ALA A 216 -19.77 0.91 -1.44
N PHE A 217 -19.55 -0.02 -0.50
CA PHE A 217 -19.88 0.16 0.90
C PHE A 217 -19.07 1.31 1.53
N ALA A 218 -17.77 1.42 1.24
CA ALA A 218 -16.92 2.47 1.75
C ALA A 218 -17.39 3.86 1.27
N GLY A 219 -17.72 3.99 -0.01
CA GLY A 219 -18.28 5.22 -0.57
C GLY A 219 -19.62 5.60 0.06
N HIS A 220 -20.54 4.64 0.20
CA HIS A 220 -21.83 4.87 0.86
C HIS A 220 -21.68 5.34 2.30
N ASN A 221 -20.75 4.78 3.04
CA ASN A 221 -20.48 5.13 4.44
C ASN A 221 -19.49 6.31 4.61
N LYS A 222 -19.06 6.93 3.51
CA LYS A 222 -18.15 8.07 3.52
C LYS A 222 -16.91 7.81 4.40
N LEU A 223 -16.15 6.75 4.08
CA LEU A 223 -14.96 6.37 4.82
C LEU A 223 -13.76 7.18 4.32
N ASP A 224 -13.72 8.45 4.65
CA ASP A 224 -12.78 9.49 4.20
C ASP A 224 -11.32 9.26 4.63
N LYS A 225 -11.07 8.36 5.58
CA LYS A 225 -9.73 7.94 6.01
C LYS A 225 -9.21 6.70 5.28
N LEU A 226 -9.96 6.15 4.33
CA LEU A 226 -9.53 5.05 3.47
C LEU A 226 -8.87 5.61 2.21
N ILE A 227 -7.66 5.14 1.94
CA ILE A 227 -6.87 5.50 0.76
C ILE A 227 -6.55 4.21 0.00
N LEU A 228 -7.09 4.09 -1.20
CA LEU A 228 -6.81 2.98 -2.10
C LEU A 228 -5.72 3.40 -3.10
N ILE A 229 -4.64 2.62 -3.16
CA ILE A 229 -3.54 2.82 -4.10
C ILE A 229 -3.64 1.72 -5.14
N TYR A 230 -3.83 2.10 -6.39
CA TYR A 230 -4.06 1.19 -7.49
C TYR A 230 -2.82 1.05 -8.38
N ASP A 231 -2.24 -0.15 -8.39
CA ASP A 231 -1.20 -0.56 -9.33
C ASP A 231 -1.87 -1.09 -10.61
N SER A 232 -2.06 -0.19 -11.58
CA SER A 232 -2.62 -0.51 -12.89
C SER A 232 -1.51 -0.99 -13.82
N ASN A 233 -1.36 -2.29 -13.95
CA ASN A 233 -0.28 -2.90 -14.72
C ASN A 233 -0.76 -3.78 -15.89
N ASP A 234 -2.09 -3.80 -16.14
CA ASP A 234 -2.74 -4.55 -17.21
C ASP A 234 -2.51 -6.08 -17.17
N VAL A 235 -2.05 -6.63 -16.04
CA VAL A 235 -1.75 -8.05 -15.86
C VAL A 235 -2.50 -8.62 -14.65
N PRO A 236 -3.77 -9.04 -14.80
CA PRO A 236 -4.53 -9.60 -13.66
C PRO A 236 -4.06 -11.00 -13.24
N PHE A 237 -3.72 -11.88 -14.22
CA PHE A 237 -3.23 -13.26 -14.00
C PHE A 237 -2.33 -13.67 -15.19
N ASP A 238 -2.72 -14.73 -15.89
CA ASP A 238 -2.01 -15.26 -17.07
C ASP A 238 -2.44 -14.61 -18.40
N ALA A 239 -3.29 -13.58 -18.35
CA ALA A 239 -3.80 -12.88 -19.52
C ALA A 239 -3.72 -11.36 -19.34
N MET A 240 -3.76 -10.64 -20.46
CA MET A 240 -3.88 -9.18 -20.45
C MET A 240 -5.26 -8.74 -19.96
N ALA A 241 -5.35 -7.58 -19.32
CA ALA A 241 -6.61 -7.07 -18.76
C ALA A 241 -7.72 -6.89 -19.79
N ASP A 242 -7.38 -6.67 -21.06
CA ASP A 242 -8.32 -6.56 -22.18
C ASP A 242 -9.02 -7.89 -22.55
N GLN A 243 -8.49 -9.01 -22.08
CA GLN A 243 -9.05 -10.36 -22.25
C GLN A 243 -9.92 -10.81 -21.06
N THR A 244 -10.01 -10.00 -20.03
CA THR A 244 -10.84 -10.21 -18.84
C THR A 244 -11.91 -9.11 -18.77
N PRO A 245 -12.88 -9.13 -17.83
CA PRO A 245 -13.92 -8.11 -17.79
C PRO A 245 -13.33 -6.70 -17.80
N SER A 246 -13.46 -6.01 -18.92
CA SER A 246 -12.89 -4.69 -19.21
C SER A 246 -13.76 -3.57 -18.64
N GLU A 247 -14.04 -3.61 -17.34
CA GLU A 247 -14.62 -2.44 -16.69
C GLU A 247 -13.51 -1.39 -16.56
N ALA A 248 -13.75 -0.22 -17.15
CA ALA A 248 -12.85 0.92 -16.96
C ALA A 248 -12.79 1.23 -15.46
N ALA A 249 -11.68 0.92 -14.80
CA ALA A 249 -11.50 1.15 -13.38
C ALA A 249 -11.85 2.60 -13.00
N GLN A 250 -11.52 3.56 -13.88
CA GLN A 250 -11.90 4.98 -13.76
C GLN A 250 -13.41 5.26 -13.66
N ALA A 251 -14.25 4.41 -14.24
CA ALA A 251 -15.69 4.58 -14.17
C ALA A 251 -16.28 4.05 -12.85
N PHE A 252 -15.50 3.31 -12.09
CA PHE A 252 -15.91 2.72 -10.82
C PHE A 252 -15.77 3.71 -9.65
N PHE A 253 -14.96 4.71 -9.81
CA PHE A 253 -14.60 5.73 -8.83
C PHE A 253 -15.00 7.12 -9.31
#